data_3a85a51cce345c0aff22e654f7b3c080
#
_entry.id   3a85a51cce345c0aff22e654f7b3c080
#
_cell.length_a   1.000
_cell.length_b   1.000
_cell.length_c   1.000
_cell.angle_alpha   90.00
_cell.angle_beta   90.00
_cell.angle_gamma   90.00
#
_symmetry.space_group_name_H-M   'P 1'
#
loop_
_entity.id
_entity.type
_entity.pdbx_description
1 polymer ?
#
loop_
_entity_poly.entity_id
_entity_poly.type
_entity_poly.pdbx_seq_one_letter_code
_entity_poly.pdbx_strand_id
1 'polypeptide(L)'
;MKIETVRIKNYRAFADAKCYLNRDINFIIGRNSIGKTSFIDLLETLFSRNNFNEGDFNDVGKSIEVQVTLRLDEEELGFFDDIFSPDDYTKVDLLFSQKDPSSEIEIYNPRTSTSISRSRIKNINYIKYTSNRKSVRDNELTLSKRRFLLIPRLIDTYLNDQGQKSRLNIDEDLIKYVNKKLRYIKSFRDNDIKLELADDVSKILKRMVTLTDSNGIEFSNLGYGVQFASLFSLELLDNIEKILKYSPDKKVLSVNGKRILKLIVSVDEPELHLHPNMQKKTIRDIKDIVEGNDNEFNKLVKLLFNIDALDGQLIIVTHSPNILSADYRYICRAYQAKNGGTDFADVYP
;
A
#
# COMPACT_ATOMS: atom_id res chain seq x y z
N MET A 1 0.39 14.36 -2.31
CA MET A 1 0.91 13.90 -3.63
C MET A 1 0.10 12.70 -4.08
N LYS A 2 -0.57 12.82 -5.25
CA LYS A 2 -1.48 11.77 -5.77
C LYS A 2 -1.27 11.65 -7.27
N ILE A 3 -1.41 10.45 -7.83
CA ILE A 3 -1.32 10.23 -9.28
C ILE A 3 -2.61 10.74 -9.93
N GLU A 4 -2.50 11.59 -10.92
CA GLU A 4 -3.65 12.10 -11.71
C GLU A 4 -3.78 11.38 -13.04
N THR A 5 -2.66 11.18 -13.76
CA THR A 5 -2.66 10.45 -15.04
C THR A 5 -1.45 9.56 -15.18
N VAL A 6 -1.63 8.44 -15.89
CA VAL A 6 -0.55 7.54 -16.30
C VAL A 6 -0.72 7.24 -17.78
N ARG A 7 0.22 7.66 -18.62
CA ARG A 7 0.29 7.25 -20.03
C ARG A 7 1.39 6.23 -20.21
N ILE A 8 1.07 5.13 -20.83
CA ILE A 8 1.92 3.94 -20.93
C ILE A 8 2.16 3.62 -22.39
N LYS A 9 3.42 3.45 -22.78
CA LYS A 9 3.78 2.96 -24.09
C LYS A 9 4.71 1.76 -23.99
N ASN A 10 4.43 0.76 -24.80
CA ASN A 10 5.28 -0.43 -24.98
C ASN A 10 5.52 -1.27 -23.70
N TYR A 11 4.55 -1.33 -22.81
CA TYR A 11 4.66 -2.13 -21.57
C TYR A 11 3.66 -3.29 -21.56
N ARG A 12 4.14 -4.55 -21.57
CA ARG A 12 3.32 -5.77 -21.56
C ARG A 12 2.15 -5.69 -22.57
N ALA A 13 0.89 -5.73 -22.08
CA ALA A 13 -0.30 -5.62 -22.92
C ALA A 13 -0.61 -4.17 -23.40
N PHE A 14 0.10 -3.17 -22.86
CA PHE A 14 -0.15 -1.76 -23.16
C PHE A 14 0.76 -1.28 -24.30
N ALA A 15 0.23 -1.17 -25.50
CA ALA A 15 0.96 -0.61 -26.64
C ALA A 15 1.03 0.94 -26.57
N ASP A 16 -0.10 1.59 -26.37
CA ASP A 16 -0.27 3.01 -25.99
C ASP A 16 -1.60 3.12 -25.25
N ALA A 17 -1.55 3.43 -23.96
CA ALA A 17 -2.70 3.48 -23.08
C ALA A 17 -2.63 4.69 -22.16
N LYS A 18 -3.78 5.23 -21.77
CA LYS A 18 -3.86 6.36 -20.84
C LYS A 18 -4.92 6.09 -19.76
N CYS A 19 -4.52 6.15 -18.51
CA CYS A 19 -5.38 6.01 -17.34
C CYS A 19 -5.47 7.32 -16.58
N TYR A 20 -6.69 7.75 -16.23
CA TYR A 20 -6.97 8.87 -15.34
C TYR A 20 -7.35 8.34 -13.97
N LEU A 21 -6.81 8.95 -12.91
CA LEU A 21 -7.04 8.56 -11.54
C LEU A 21 -7.57 9.73 -10.71
N ASN A 22 -8.50 9.45 -9.83
CA ASN A 22 -9.03 10.38 -8.84
C ASN A 22 -8.11 10.46 -7.63
N ARG A 23 -8.27 11.52 -6.84
CA ARG A 23 -7.41 11.80 -5.68
C ARG A 23 -7.52 10.77 -4.55
N ASP A 24 -8.69 10.16 -4.37
CA ASP A 24 -9.00 9.35 -3.20
C ASP A 24 -8.95 7.86 -3.54
N ILE A 25 -10.05 7.29 -4.04
CA ILE A 25 -10.15 5.89 -4.39
C ILE A 25 -10.36 5.70 -5.91
N ASN A 26 -9.79 4.63 -6.47
CA ASN A 26 -9.92 4.27 -7.87
C ASN A 26 -10.16 2.77 -7.99
N PHE A 27 -11.14 2.37 -8.79
CA PHE A 27 -11.43 0.98 -9.11
C PHE A 27 -11.05 0.69 -10.56
N ILE A 28 -10.06 -0.17 -10.77
CA ILE A 28 -9.67 -0.64 -12.09
C ILE A 28 -10.40 -1.95 -12.36
N ILE A 29 -11.30 -1.94 -13.34
CA ILE A 29 -12.12 -3.08 -13.73
C ILE A 29 -11.80 -3.52 -15.16
N GLY A 30 -12.19 -4.73 -15.54
CA GLY A 30 -12.02 -5.25 -16.90
C GLY A 30 -11.99 -6.77 -16.91
N ARG A 31 -11.92 -7.35 -18.12
CA ARG A 31 -11.86 -8.81 -18.30
C ARG A 31 -10.59 -9.40 -17.67
N ASN A 32 -10.61 -10.73 -17.45
CA ASN A 32 -9.40 -11.45 -17.03
C ASN A 32 -8.30 -11.28 -18.07
N SER A 33 -7.06 -11.25 -17.60
CA SER A 33 -5.85 -11.13 -18.44
C SER A 33 -5.77 -9.86 -19.30
N ILE A 34 -6.61 -8.83 -19.05
CA ILE A 34 -6.57 -7.56 -19.78
C ILE A 34 -5.39 -6.65 -19.33
N GLY A 35 -4.63 -7.00 -18.31
CA GLY A 35 -3.49 -6.21 -17.86
C GLY A 35 -3.74 -5.39 -16.60
N LYS A 36 -4.84 -5.56 -15.86
CA LYS A 36 -5.11 -4.81 -14.62
C LYS A 36 -4.00 -4.94 -13.58
N THR A 37 -3.59 -6.17 -13.27
CA THR A 37 -2.46 -6.44 -12.36
C THR A 37 -1.16 -5.86 -12.93
N SER A 38 -0.96 -5.94 -14.27
CA SER A 38 0.20 -5.32 -14.93
C SER A 38 0.28 -3.82 -14.72
N PHE A 39 -0.86 -3.12 -14.60
CA PHE A 39 -0.88 -1.68 -14.31
C PHE A 39 -0.32 -1.37 -12.92
N ILE A 40 -0.70 -2.11 -11.88
CA ILE A 40 -0.16 -1.89 -10.53
C ILE A 40 1.28 -2.41 -10.39
N ASP A 41 1.69 -3.46 -11.16
CA ASP A 41 3.08 -3.88 -11.28
C ASP A 41 3.96 -2.79 -11.90
N LEU A 42 3.41 -2.09 -12.92
CA LEU A 42 4.06 -0.94 -13.53
C LEU A 42 4.35 0.14 -12.48
N LEU A 43 3.33 0.56 -11.73
CA LEU A 43 3.49 1.58 -10.70
C LEU A 43 4.51 1.15 -9.63
N GLU A 44 4.49 -0.12 -9.21
CA GLU A 44 5.50 -0.66 -8.28
C GLU A 44 6.91 -0.53 -8.88
N THR A 45 7.09 -0.87 -10.17
CA THR A 45 8.40 -0.76 -10.82
C THR A 45 8.85 0.69 -10.92
N LEU A 46 7.99 1.62 -11.31
CA LEU A 46 8.32 3.04 -11.43
C LEU A 46 8.80 3.65 -10.11
N PHE A 47 8.15 3.32 -8.99
CA PHE A 47 8.43 3.96 -7.70
C PHE A 47 9.39 3.17 -6.81
N SER A 48 9.59 1.86 -7.05
CA SER A 48 10.36 1.00 -6.15
C SER A 48 11.55 0.30 -6.79
N ARG A 49 11.57 0.11 -8.13
CA ARG A 49 12.63 -0.62 -8.85
C ARG A 49 13.43 0.31 -9.75
N ASN A 50 14.56 -0.18 -10.25
CA ASN A 50 15.44 0.60 -11.13
C ASN A 50 15.29 0.27 -12.62
N ASN A 51 14.70 -0.88 -12.98
CA ASN A 51 14.58 -1.35 -14.34
C ASN A 51 13.32 -2.21 -14.55
N PHE A 52 12.88 -2.26 -15.80
CA PHE A 52 11.97 -3.26 -16.34
C PHE A 52 12.76 -4.46 -16.84
N ASN A 53 12.17 -5.65 -16.75
CA ASN A 53 12.73 -6.88 -17.29
C ASN A 53 12.33 -7.05 -18.76
N GLU A 54 13.00 -7.96 -19.50
CA GLU A 54 12.69 -8.26 -20.90
C GLU A 54 11.21 -8.60 -21.12
N GLY A 55 10.60 -9.41 -20.24
CA GLY A 55 9.17 -9.75 -20.30
C GLY A 55 8.19 -8.59 -20.03
N ASP A 56 8.69 -7.43 -19.65
CA ASP A 56 7.88 -6.21 -19.47
C ASP A 56 7.75 -5.41 -20.78
N PHE A 57 8.61 -5.66 -21.80
CA PHE A 57 8.51 -5.00 -23.09
C PHE A 57 7.44 -5.66 -23.96
N ASN A 58 6.52 -4.85 -24.52
CA ASN A 58 5.57 -5.32 -25.52
C ASN A 58 6.30 -5.66 -26.84
N ASP A 59 7.24 -4.79 -27.22
CA ASP A 59 8.15 -4.93 -28.35
C ASP A 59 9.57 -4.60 -27.87
N VAL A 60 10.46 -5.58 -27.82
CA VAL A 60 11.84 -5.41 -27.31
C VAL A 60 12.66 -4.44 -28.17
N GLY A 61 12.27 -4.22 -29.43
CA GLY A 61 12.90 -3.26 -30.33
C GLY A 61 12.53 -1.79 -30.07
N LYS A 62 11.65 -1.54 -29.09
CA LYS A 62 11.18 -0.18 -28.73
C LYS A 62 11.37 0.10 -27.25
N SER A 63 11.61 1.36 -26.91
CA SER A 63 11.66 1.79 -25.51
C SER A 63 10.30 1.65 -24.82
N ILE A 64 10.33 1.31 -23.51
CA ILE A 64 9.18 1.56 -22.63
C ILE A 64 9.22 3.01 -22.25
N GLU A 65 8.09 3.72 -22.44
CA GLU A 65 7.90 5.09 -22.00
C GLU A 65 6.64 5.17 -21.12
N VAL A 66 6.79 5.73 -19.92
CA VAL A 66 5.66 5.96 -19.02
C VAL A 66 5.68 7.38 -18.51
N GLN A 67 4.65 8.16 -18.88
CA GLN A 67 4.46 9.49 -18.34
C GLN A 67 3.47 9.45 -17.18
N VAL A 68 3.88 9.96 -16.03
CA VAL A 68 3.06 10.07 -14.83
C VAL A 68 2.89 11.52 -14.48
N THR A 69 1.65 11.99 -14.36
CA THR A 69 1.34 13.31 -13.81
C THR A 69 0.96 13.13 -12.35
N LEU A 70 1.71 13.76 -11.46
CA LEU A 70 1.43 13.84 -10.04
C LEU A 70 0.75 15.15 -9.72
N ARG A 71 -0.31 15.12 -8.91
CA ARG A 71 -0.91 16.31 -8.33
C ARG A 71 -0.39 16.49 -6.91
N LEU A 72 0.09 17.68 -6.62
CA LEU A 72 0.61 18.09 -5.33
C LEU A 72 -0.47 18.86 -4.57
N ASP A 73 -0.48 18.75 -3.27
CA ASP A 73 -1.18 19.67 -2.38
C ASP A 73 -0.28 20.89 -2.08
N GLU A 74 -0.84 21.99 -1.59
CA GLU A 74 -0.09 23.23 -1.34
C GLU A 74 1.15 23.00 -0.45
N GLU A 75 1.03 22.09 0.52
CA GLU A 75 2.09 21.76 1.46
C GLU A 75 3.22 20.93 0.84
N GLU A 76 3.02 20.41 -0.35
CA GLU A 76 4.00 19.58 -1.08
C GLU A 76 4.79 20.37 -2.12
N LEU A 77 4.47 21.65 -2.33
CA LEU A 77 5.06 22.45 -3.39
C LEU A 77 6.58 22.59 -3.31
N GLY A 78 7.19 22.50 -2.12
CA GLY A 78 8.65 22.48 -1.93
C GLY A 78 9.35 21.14 -2.25
N PHE A 79 8.61 20.06 -2.52
CA PHE A 79 9.19 18.73 -2.74
C PHE A 79 9.92 18.58 -4.08
N PHE A 80 9.50 19.36 -5.08
CA PHE A 80 9.98 19.29 -6.46
C PHE A 80 10.34 20.67 -7.02
N ASP A 81 11.04 21.50 -6.24
CA ASP A 81 11.27 22.92 -6.51
C ASP A 81 11.66 23.28 -7.96
N ASP A 82 12.36 22.37 -8.66
CA ASP A 82 12.89 22.62 -10.00
C ASP A 82 12.10 21.87 -11.11
N ILE A 83 10.99 21.19 -10.80
CA ILE A 83 10.39 20.18 -11.69
C ILE A 83 8.91 20.43 -11.97
N PHE A 84 8.37 21.59 -11.62
CA PHE A 84 6.95 21.91 -11.83
C PHE A 84 6.53 21.98 -13.30
N SER A 85 5.25 21.70 -13.54
CA SER A 85 4.63 22.07 -14.79
C SER A 85 4.60 23.61 -14.92
N PRO A 86 5.08 24.20 -16.03
CA PRO A 86 5.07 25.66 -16.20
C PRO A 86 3.68 26.28 -16.12
N ASP A 87 2.64 25.53 -16.47
CA ASP A 87 1.26 25.99 -16.54
C ASP A 87 0.45 25.76 -15.26
N ASP A 88 0.93 24.86 -14.37
CA ASP A 88 0.23 24.50 -13.13
C ASP A 88 1.25 24.03 -12.08
N TYR A 89 1.55 24.90 -11.12
CA TYR A 89 2.49 24.60 -10.02
C TYR A 89 2.04 23.46 -9.11
N THR A 90 0.77 23.06 -9.20
CA THR A 90 0.24 21.93 -8.43
C THR A 90 0.46 20.60 -9.14
N LYS A 91 1.12 20.57 -10.30
CA LYS A 91 1.37 19.37 -11.10
C LYS A 91 2.84 19.17 -11.40
N VAL A 92 3.27 17.92 -11.32
CA VAL A 92 4.59 17.48 -11.76
C VAL A 92 4.43 16.38 -12.78
N ASP A 93 5.00 16.57 -13.96
CA ASP A 93 5.06 15.57 -15.01
C ASP A 93 6.41 14.84 -14.97
N LEU A 94 6.37 13.52 -14.89
CA LEU A 94 7.52 12.65 -14.87
C LEU A 94 7.46 11.70 -16.07
N LEU A 95 8.49 11.67 -16.90
CA LEU A 95 8.66 10.69 -17.97
C LEU A 95 9.72 9.67 -17.54
N PHE A 96 9.29 8.43 -17.39
CA PHE A 96 10.15 7.29 -17.17
C PHE A 96 10.40 6.61 -18.52
N SER A 97 11.66 6.41 -18.89
CA SER A 97 12.03 5.78 -20.17
C SER A 97 13.10 4.73 -19.93
N GLN A 98 12.92 3.56 -20.51
CA GLN A 98 13.94 2.51 -20.59
C GLN A 98 14.08 2.04 -22.03
N LYS A 99 15.28 2.18 -22.58
CA LYS A 99 15.55 1.93 -23.98
C LYS A 99 15.49 0.45 -24.35
N ASP A 100 16.08 -0.39 -23.52
CA ASP A 100 16.21 -1.83 -23.73
C ASP A 100 16.31 -2.56 -22.37
N PRO A 101 16.16 -3.90 -22.31
CA PRO A 101 16.20 -4.66 -21.07
C PRO A 101 17.50 -4.56 -20.25
N SER A 102 18.61 -4.17 -20.89
CA SER A 102 19.93 -4.05 -20.24
C SER A 102 20.19 -2.67 -19.66
N SER A 103 19.38 -1.67 -20.02
CA SER A 103 19.48 -0.30 -19.53
C SER A 103 18.67 -0.08 -18.25
N GLU A 104 18.97 0.99 -17.53
CA GLU A 104 18.19 1.44 -16.38
C GLU A 104 17.07 2.40 -16.81
N ILE A 105 16.07 2.59 -15.95
CA ILE A 105 15.02 3.57 -16.17
C ILE A 105 15.61 4.96 -15.96
N GLU A 106 15.61 5.77 -17.00
CA GLU A 106 15.92 7.20 -16.97
C GLU A 106 14.64 8.00 -16.69
N ILE A 107 14.76 9.10 -15.98
CA ILE A 107 13.60 9.90 -15.55
C ILE A 107 13.85 11.35 -15.95
N TYR A 108 12.87 11.93 -16.64
CA TYR A 108 12.93 13.29 -17.14
C TYR A 108 11.66 14.07 -16.84
N ASN A 109 11.80 15.39 -16.80
CA ASN A 109 10.65 16.26 -17.02
C ASN A 109 10.35 16.29 -18.53
N PRO A 110 9.18 15.89 -19.00
CA PRO A 110 8.88 15.78 -20.43
C PRO A 110 8.86 17.13 -21.18
N ARG A 111 8.75 18.25 -20.46
CA ARG A 111 8.69 19.59 -21.05
C ARG A 111 10.06 20.26 -21.15
N THR A 112 10.87 20.09 -20.12
CA THR A 112 12.21 20.74 -20.04
C THR A 112 13.34 19.79 -20.44
N SER A 113 13.05 18.49 -20.61
CA SER A 113 14.04 17.43 -20.81
C SER A 113 15.10 17.36 -19.71
N THR A 114 14.83 17.94 -18.54
CA THR A 114 15.73 17.93 -17.40
C THR A 114 15.70 16.55 -16.74
N SER A 115 16.86 15.94 -16.52
CA SER A 115 16.98 14.65 -15.83
C SER A 115 16.62 14.79 -14.35
N ILE A 116 15.86 13.81 -13.85
CA ILE A 116 15.39 13.75 -12.46
C ILE A 116 16.07 12.58 -11.77
N SER A 117 16.69 12.84 -10.63
CA SER A 117 17.38 11.80 -9.88
C SER A 117 16.38 10.76 -9.28
N ARG A 118 16.76 9.49 -9.31
CA ARG A 118 15.97 8.40 -8.71
C ARG A 118 15.72 8.61 -7.20
N SER A 119 16.62 9.31 -6.51
CA SER A 119 16.45 9.63 -5.09
C SER A 119 15.23 10.51 -4.81
N ARG A 120 14.84 11.39 -5.73
CA ARG A 120 13.61 12.20 -5.59
C ARG A 120 12.35 11.32 -5.73
N ILE A 121 12.37 10.38 -6.65
CA ILE A 121 11.25 9.44 -6.86
C ILE A 121 11.03 8.53 -5.64
N LYS A 122 12.11 8.14 -4.94
CA LYS A 122 12.03 7.36 -3.70
C LYS A 122 11.31 8.07 -2.54
N ASN A 123 11.01 9.36 -2.68
CA ASN A 123 10.18 10.10 -1.73
C ASN A 123 8.67 9.88 -1.97
N ILE A 124 8.29 9.29 -3.11
CA ILE A 124 6.92 8.87 -3.39
C ILE A 124 6.71 7.54 -2.68
N ASN A 125 5.85 7.54 -1.66
CA ASN A 125 5.60 6.36 -0.84
C ASN A 125 4.53 5.48 -1.50
N TYR A 126 4.96 4.57 -2.37
CA TYR A 126 4.09 3.60 -3.03
C TYR A 126 4.12 2.24 -2.32
N ILE A 127 2.94 1.67 -2.07
CA ILE A 127 2.77 0.37 -1.42
C ILE A 127 1.82 -0.47 -2.26
N LYS A 128 2.23 -1.71 -2.58
CA LYS A 128 1.41 -2.68 -3.30
C LYS A 128 1.04 -3.86 -2.42
N TYR A 129 -0.25 -4.19 -2.42
CA TYR A 129 -0.81 -5.39 -1.81
C TYR A 129 -1.35 -6.34 -2.87
N THR A 130 -1.01 -7.62 -2.76
CA THR A 130 -1.58 -8.69 -3.60
C THR A 130 -2.28 -9.71 -2.72
N SER A 131 -3.54 -10.00 -3.00
CA SER A 131 -4.34 -11.00 -2.28
C SER A 131 -3.92 -12.45 -2.59
N ASN A 132 -3.22 -12.67 -3.71
CA ASN A 132 -2.66 -13.98 -4.11
C ASN A 132 -1.50 -14.46 -3.23
N ARG A 133 -1.28 -13.88 -2.06
CA ARG A 133 -0.35 -14.45 -1.09
C ARG A 133 -0.91 -15.78 -0.62
N LYS A 134 -0.09 -16.83 -0.75
CA LYS A 134 -0.35 -18.18 -0.22
C LYS A 134 -1.08 -18.06 1.11
N SER A 135 -2.16 -18.81 1.26
CA SER A 135 -3.01 -18.76 2.44
C SER A 135 -2.16 -18.74 3.72
N VAL A 136 -2.66 -18.09 4.75
CA VAL A 136 -1.98 -18.04 6.08
C VAL A 136 -1.60 -19.43 6.58
N ARG A 137 -2.25 -20.48 6.06
CA ARG A 137 -1.92 -21.90 6.35
C ARG A 137 -0.51 -22.32 5.93
N ASP A 138 0.03 -21.74 4.83
CA ASP A 138 1.38 -22.06 4.34
C ASP A 138 2.46 -21.14 4.92
N ASN A 139 2.07 -20.04 5.51
CA ASN A 139 2.94 -19.13 6.22
C ASN A 139 2.41 -19.02 7.63
N GLU A 140 2.85 -19.97 8.47
CA GLU A 140 2.68 -19.80 9.90
C GLU A 140 2.91 -18.35 10.28
N LEU A 141 1.88 -17.67 10.84
CA LEU A 141 2.01 -16.37 11.52
C LEU A 141 2.91 -16.57 12.73
N THR A 142 4.14 -16.96 12.45
CA THR A 142 5.19 -17.04 13.45
C THR A 142 5.64 -15.62 13.68
N LEU A 143 5.32 -15.07 14.83
CA LEU A 143 5.93 -13.84 15.35
C LEU A 143 7.48 -13.90 15.27
N SER A 144 8.05 -15.09 15.15
CA SER A 144 9.49 -15.34 15.01
C SER A 144 10.06 -15.12 13.59
N LYS A 145 9.24 -15.15 12.52
CA LYS A 145 9.72 -14.83 11.17
C LYS A 145 9.41 -13.37 10.89
N ARG A 146 10.32 -12.46 11.18
CA ARG A 146 10.52 -11.03 10.77
C ARG A 146 9.47 -10.37 9.84
N ARG A 147 8.23 -10.88 9.75
CA ARG A 147 7.19 -10.35 8.86
C ARG A 147 6.26 -9.35 9.52
N PHE A 148 6.09 -9.42 10.85
CA PHE A 148 5.25 -8.47 11.58
C PHE A 148 6.05 -7.86 12.72
N LEU A 149 6.65 -6.70 12.45
CA LEU A 149 7.48 -5.99 13.43
C LEU A 149 6.64 -5.30 14.51
N LEU A 150 5.33 -5.15 14.29
CA LEU A 150 4.45 -4.44 15.21
C LEU A 150 4.45 -5.03 16.62
N ILE A 151 4.21 -6.33 16.77
CA ILE A 151 4.09 -6.95 18.10
C ILE A 151 5.43 -6.92 18.86
N PRO A 152 6.57 -7.32 18.26
CA PRO A 152 7.88 -7.11 18.88
C PRO A 152 8.12 -5.64 19.29
N ARG A 153 7.76 -4.69 18.45
CA ARG A 153 7.93 -3.27 18.74
C ARG A 153 7.06 -2.78 19.91
N LEU A 154 5.81 -3.23 19.99
CA LEU A 154 4.96 -2.93 21.15
C LEU A 154 5.53 -3.51 22.45
N ILE A 155 6.11 -4.71 22.37
CA ILE A 155 6.83 -5.34 23.48
C ILE A 155 8.04 -4.52 23.88
N ASP A 156 8.88 -4.12 22.91
CA ASP A 156 10.07 -3.28 23.16
C ASP A 156 9.69 -1.91 23.76
N THR A 157 8.60 -1.29 23.26
CA THR A 157 8.09 -0.02 23.81
C THR A 157 7.67 -0.19 25.26
N TYR A 158 6.91 -1.24 25.57
CA TYR A 158 6.51 -1.55 26.95
C TYR A 158 7.70 -1.76 27.88
N LEU A 159 8.69 -2.57 27.46
CA LEU A 159 9.88 -2.86 28.27
C LEU A 159 10.75 -1.62 28.50
N ASN A 160 10.85 -0.74 27.51
CA ASN A 160 11.60 0.52 27.63
C ASN A 160 10.89 1.48 28.60
N ASP A 161 9.57 1.61 28.53
CA ASP A 161 8.78 2.47 29.42
C ASP A 161 8.87 2.02 30.88
N GLN A 162 9.02 0.71 31.13
CA GLN A 162 9.15 0.14 32.47
C GLN A 162 10.59 0.15 33.01
N GLY A 163 11.56 0.62 32.24
CA GLY A 163 12.98 0.63 32.63
C GLY A 163 13.61 -0.78 32.76
N GLN A 164 12.91 -1.80 32.29
CA GLN A 164 13.33 -3.22 32.44
C GLN A 164 14.07 -3.69 31.18
N LYS A 165 15.37 -3.47 31.11
CA LYS A 165 16.21 -3.92 29.99
C LYS A 165 16.62 -5.40 29.99
N SER A 166 16.27 -6.23 31.00
CA SER A 166 17.02 -7.48 31.19
C SER A 166 16.27 -8.73 31.60
N ARG A 167 14.95 -8.76 31.80
CA ARG A 167 14.24 -10.01 32.11
C ARG A 167 12.88 -10.02 31.45
N LEU A 168 12.70 -10.87 30.45
CA LEU A 168 11.41 -11.26 29.89
C LEU A 168 10.63 -12.09 30.92
N ASN A 169 10.09 -11.46 31.95
CA ASN A 169 8.90 -12.00 32.58
C ASN A 169 7.74 -11.58 31.68
N ILE A 170 7.24 -12.51 30.88
CA ILE A 170 5.98 -12.31 30.16
C ILE A 170 4.91 -12.40 31.24
N ASP A 171 4.57 -11.26 31.81
CA ASP A 171 3.50 -11.15 32.77
C ASP A 171 2.18 -10.79 32.04
N GLU A 172 1.08 -10.95 32.74
CA GLU A 172 -0.25 -10.61 32.23
C GLU A 172 -0.35 -9.12 31.82
N ASP A 173 0.43 -8.24 32.42
CA ASP A 173 0.38 -6.81 32.16
C ASP A 173 0.97 -6.46 30.81
N LEU A 174 2.02 -7.16 30.36
CA LEU A 174 2.54 -7.05 28.99
C LEU A 174 1.47 -7.47 27.97
N ILE A 175 0.82 -8.62 28.18
CA ILE A 175 -0.25 -9.12 27.28
C ILE A 175 -1.42 -8.11 27.23
N LYS A 176 -1.85 -7.59 28.39
CA LYS A 176 -2.90 -6.56 28.48
C LYS A 176 -2.50 -5.27 27.75
N TYR A 177 -1.25 -4.82 27.91
CA TYR A 177 -0.73 -3.63 27.21
C TYR A 177 -0.78 -3.80 25.68
N VAL A 178 -0.24 -4.90 25.16
CA VAL A 178 -0.23 -5.16 23.71
C VAL A 178 -1.65 -5.26 23.18
N ASN A 179 -2.54 -6.01 23.84
CA ASN A 179 -3.93 -6.14 23.43
C ASN A 179 -4.67 -4.79 23.41
N LYS A 180 -4.43 -3.92 24.39
CA LYS A 180 -4.97 -2.56 24.38
C LYS A 180 -4.56 -1.78 23.14
N LYS A 181 -3.32 -1.97 22.64
CA LYS A 181 -2.82 -1.30 21.42
C LYS A 181 -3.37 -1.94 20.15
N LEU A 182 -3.48 -3.26 20.10
CA LEU A 182 -4.08 -3.97 18.96
C LEU A 182 -5.54 -3.57 18.71
N ARG A 183 -6.28 -3.18 19.76
CA ARG A 183 -7.67 -2.66 19.63
C ARG A 183 -7.79 -1.35 18.85
N TYR A 184 -6.70 -0.62 18.60
CA TYR A 184 -6.69 0.53 17.67
C TYR A 184 -6.87 0.10 16.21
N ILE A 185 -6.56 -1.15 15.87
CA ILE A 185 -6.84 -1.72 14.57
C ILE A 185 -8.28 -2.21 14.55
N LYS A 186 -9.11 -1.64 13.65
CA LYS A 186 -10.55 -1.89 13.60
C LYS A 186 -10.90 -3.37 13.44
N SER A 187 -10.22 -4.09 12.55
CA SER A 187 -10.45 -5.52 12.35
C SER A 187 -10.15 -6.37 13.60
N PHE A 188 -9.16 -5.99 14.42
CA PHE A 188 -8.87 -6.66 15.69
C PHE A 188 -9.95 -6.38 16.72
N ARG A 189 -10.39 -5.12 16.82
CA ARG A 189 -11.45 -4.71 17.76
C ARG A 189 -12.80 -5.34 17.43
N ASP A 190 -13.21 -5.28 16.16
CA ASP A 190 -14.52 -5.75 15.72
C ASP A 190 -14.66 -7.29 15.78
N ASN A 191 -13.57 -8.02 15.71
CA ASN A 191 -13.54 -9.48 15.76
C ASN A 191 -12.89 -10.02 17.06
N ASP A 192 -12.67 -9.15 18.05
CA ASP A 192 -12.05 -9.45 19.35
C ASP A 192 -10.77 -10.30 19.26
N ILE A 193 -9.93 -9.99 18.25
CA ILE A 193 -8.63 -10.67 18.08
C ILE A 193 -7.67 -10.13 19.13
N LYS A 194 -7.05 -11.05 19.87
CA LYS A 194 -6.14 -10.74 20.98
C LYS A 194 -4.88 -11.59 20.95
N LEU A 195 -3.88 -11.12 21.64
CA LEU A 195 -2.66 -11.85 21.93
C LEU A 195 -2.87 -12.70 23.19
N GLU A 196 -2.52 -13.96 23.13
CA GLU A 196 -2.55 -14.88 24.27
C GLU A 196 -1.24 -15.68 24.35
N LEU A 197 -0.93 -16.21 25.54
CA LEU A 197 0.18 -17.15 25.70
C LEU A 197 -0.20 -18.49 25.06
N ALA A 198 0.75 -19.12 24.39
CA ALA A 198 0.54 -20.44 23.81
C ALA A 198 0.57 -21.54 24.89
N ASP A 199 -0.46 -22.39 24.92
CA ASP A 199 -0.59 -23.46 25.91
C ASP A 199 0.38 -24.65 25.71
N ASP A 200 0.94 -24.80 24.51
CA ASP A 200 1.80 -25.92 24.15
C ASP A 200 3.28 -25.59 24.39
N VAL A 201 3.91 -26.37 25.30
CA VAL A 201 5.33 -26.22 25.67
C VAL A 201 6.28 -26.32 24.45
N SER A 202 5.95 -27.14 23.45
CA SER A 202 6.72 -27.23 22.22
C SER A 202 6.60 -25.96 21.35
N LYS A 203 5.48 -25.27 21.46
CA LYS A 203 5.23 -23.96 20.84
C LYS A 203 5.87 -22.83 21.65
N ILE A 204 6.03 -22.98 22.96
CA ILE A 204 6.64 -21.96 23.84
C ILE A 204 8.07 -21.65 23.40
N LEU A 205 8.88 -22.65 23.04
CA LEU A 205 10.25 -22.45 22.59
C LEU A 205 10.36 -21.75 21.23
N LYS A 206 9.32 -21.81 20.38
CA LYS A 206 9.29 -21.19 19.05
C LYS A 206 8.34 -20.01 18.94
N ARG A 207 7.32 -19.94 19.82
CA ARG A 207 6.21 -18.99 19.75
C ARG A 207 5.61 -18.78 21.14
N MET A 208 6.15 -17.86 21.90
CA MET A 208 5.66 -17.56 23.24
C MET A 208 4.26 -16.95 23.27
N VAL A 209 3.78 -16.42 22.13
CA VAL A 209 2.46 -15.78 22.00
C VAL A 209 1.84 -16.10 20.65
N THR A 210 0.51 -16.19 20.61
CA THR A 210 -0.28 -16.37 19.40
C THR A 210 -1.43 -15.37 19.35
N LEU A 211 -1.96 -15.11 18.16
CA LEU A 211 -3.16 -14.31 17.97
C LEU A 211 -4.37 -15.24 17.96
N THR A 212 -5.36 -14.95 18.80
CA THR A 212 -6.63 -15.69 18.87
C THR A 212 -7.81 -14.71 18.89
N ASP A 213 -9.01 -15.19 18.55
CA ASP A 213 -10.24 -14.47 18.85
C ASP A 213 -10.67 -14.66 20.32
N SER A 214 -11.84 -14.12 20.69
CA SER A 214 -12.42 -14.26 22.04
C SER A 214 -12.72 -15.70 22.46
N ASN A 215 -12.90 -16.59 21.48
CA ASN A 215 -13.20 -18.01 21.70
C ASN A 215 -11.94 -18.89 21.73
N GLY A 216 -10.76 -18.30 21.63
CA GLY A 216 -9.48 -19.03 21.59
C GLY A 216 -9.17 -19.64 20.21
N ILE A 217 -9.91 -19.28 19.15
CA ILE A 217 -9.64 -19.78 17.80
C ILE A 217 -8.40 -19.05 17.27
N GLU A 218 -7.38 -19.81 16.88
CA GLU A 218 -6.15 -19.25 16.31
C GLU A 218 -6.47 -18.42 15.05
N PHE A 219 -5.76 -17.32 14.88
CA PHE A 219 -5.92 -16.38 13.74
C PHE A 219 -5.86 -17.06 12.37
N SER A 220 -5.01 -18.09 12.22
CA SER A 220 -4.91 -18.92 11.02
C SER A 220 -6.19 -19.68 10.66
N ASN A 221 -7.08 -19.89 11.63
CA ASN A 221 -8.34 -20.61 11.48
C ASN A 221 -9.55 -19.66 11.38
N LEU A 222 -9.36 -18.35 11.49
CA LEU A 222 -10.41 -17.37 11.31
C LEU A 222 -10.84 -17.27 9.83
N GLY A 223 -12.02 -16.70 9.59
CA GLY A 223 -12.50 -16.45 8.23
C GLY A 223 -11.57 -15.51 7.43
N TYR A 224 -11.40 -15.78 6.15
CA TYR A 224 -10.48 -15.03 5.27
C TYR A 224 -10.65 -13.51 5.32
N GLY A 225 -11.88 -13.00 5.47
CA GLY A 225 -12.15 -11.57 5.54
C GLY A 225 -11.50 -10.90 6.75
N VAL A 226 -11.56 -11.57 7.91
CA VAL A 226 -10.93 -11.10 9.14
C VAL A 226 -9.42 -11.15 9.01
N GLN A 227 -8.89 -12.27 8.49
CA GLN A 227 -7.47 -12.42 8.24
C GLN A 227 -6.95 -11.33 7.29
N PHE A 228 -7.62 -11.11 6.14
CA PHE A 228 -7.20 -10.12 5.14
C PHE A 228 -7.17 -8.71 5.71
N ALA A 229 -8.24 -8.25 6.36
CA ALA A 229 -8.32 -6.91 6.93
C ALA A 229 -7.26 -6.67 8.03
N SER A 230 -7.04 -7.67 8.88
CA SER A 230 -6.04 -7.61 9.94
C SER A 230 -4.61 -7.61 9.38
N LEU A 231 -4.34 -8.49 8.42
CA LEU A 231 -3.03 -8.58 7.75
C LEU A 231 -2.71 -7.31 6.97
N PHE A 232 -3.70 -6.73 6.28
CA PHE A 232 -3.53 -5.45 5.59
C PHE A 232 -3.07 -4.37 6.57
N SER A 233 -3.72 -4.25 7.72
CA SER A 233 -3.37 -3.24 8.73
C SER A 233 -1.96 -3.45 9.29
N LEU A 234 -1.61 -4.69 9.62
CA LEU A 234 -0.27 -5.03 10.14
C LEU A 234 0.82 -4.76 9.09
N GLU A 235 0.60 -5.21 7.85
CA GLU A 235 1.55 -5.00 6.74
C GLU A 235 1.68 -3.51 6.37
N LEU A 236 0.61 -2.72 6.49
CA LEU A 236 0.68 -1.28 6.29
C LEU A 236 1.61 -0.64 7.32
N LEU A 237 1.50 -1.01 8.59
CA LEU A 237 2.40 -0.53 9.65
C LEU A 237 3.86 -0.94 9.39
N ASP A 238 4.10 -2.18 8.97
CA ASP A 238 5.45 -2.65 8.59
C ASP A 238 6.02 -1.87 7.38
N ASN A 239 5.18 -1.53 6.40
CA ASN A 239 5.61 -0.73 5.26
C ASN A 239 5.87 0.72 5.66
N ILE A 240 5.05 1.30 6.53
CA ILE A 240 5.31 2.65 7.10
C ILE A 240 6.66 2.65 7.83
N GLU A 241 6.96 1.64 8.63
CA GLU A 241 8.26 1.53 9.29
C GLU A 241 9.42 1.48 8.30
N LYS A 242 9.32 0.68 7.24
CA LYS A 242 10.33 0.61 6.16
C LYS A 242 10.51 1.94 5.45
N ILE A 243 9.41 2.63 5.15
CA ILE A 243 9.41 3.96 4.54
C ILE A 243 10.19 4.95 5.41
N LEU A 244 9.93 4.94 6.71
CA LEU A 244 10.54 5.89 7.66
C LEU A 244 11.98 5.55 8.06
N LYS A 245 12.41 4.30 7.87
CA LYS A 245 13.77 3.88 8.19
C LYS A 245 14.83 4.68 7.42
N TYR A 246 14.50 5.16 6.22
CA TYR A 246 15.41 5.90 5.37
C TYR A 246 14.85 7.31 5.10
N SER A 247 15.53 8.33 5.64
CA SER A 247 15.21 9.77 5.43
C SER A 247 13.74 10.15 5.82
N PRO A 248 13.34 9.96 7.09
CA PRO A 248 11.95 10.23 7.52
C PRO A 248 11.52 11.68 7.25
N ASP A 249 12.42 12.66 7.43
CA ASP A 249 12.13 14.09 7.25
C ASP A 249 11.79 14.48 5.80
N LYS A 250 12.22 13.66 4.82
CA LYS A 250 11.89 13.88 3.41
C LYS A 250 10.58 13.23 2.97
N LYS A 251 10.00 12.37 3.81
CA LYS A 251 8.82 11.56 3.49
C LYS A 251 7.58 11.94 4.27
N VAL A 252 7.75 12.70 5.35
CA VAL A 252 6.68 13.17 6.22
C VAL A 252 6.54 14.67 6.07
N LEU A 253 5.34 15.12 5.77
CA LEU A 253 5.02 16.54 5.67
C LEU A 253 4.66 17.10 7.05
N SER A 254 5.10 18.33 7.29
CA SER A 254 4.73 19.10 8.49
C SER A 254 3.73 20.18 8.09
N VAL A 255 2.46 19.97 8.39
CA VAL A 255 1.35 20.86 8.03
C VAL A 255 0.69 21.38 9.30
N ASN A 256 0.74 22.68 9.55
CA ASN A 256 0.16 23.28 10.76
C ASN A 256 0.56 22.59 12.07
N GLY A 257 1.83 22.19 12.17
CA GLY A 257 2.36 21.47 13.34
C GLY A 257 1.99 19.98 13.40
N LYS A 258 1.24 19.45 12.44
CA LYS A 258 0.91 18.02 12.31
C LYS A 258 1.85 17.34 11.33
N ARG A 259 2.28 16.16 11.67
CA ARG A 259 3.10 15.29 10.81
C ARG A 259 2.20 14.36 10.00
N ILE A 260 2.18 14.51 8.68
CA ILE A 260 1.31 13.76 7.77
C ILE A 260 2.17 12.90 6.85
N LEU A 261 1.85 11.62 6.73
CA LEU A 261 2.47 10.71 5.78
C LEU A 261 1.56 10.53 4.57
N LYS A 262 2.01 10.99 3.40
CA LYS A 262 1.33 10.77 2.13
C LYS A 262 1.67 9.38 1.57
N LEU A 263 0.65 8.64 1.09
CA LEU A 263 0.78 7.27 0.59
C LEU A 263 0.03 7.10 -0.73
N ILE A 264 0.56 6.24 -1.61
CA ILE A 264 -0.17 5.68 -2.74
C ILE A 264 -0.22 4.18 -2.52
N VAL A 265 -1.42 3.64 -2.35
CA VAL A 265 -1.63 2.23 -2.01
C VAL A 265 -2.40 1.55 -3.13
N SER A 266 -1.86 0.47 -3.68
CA SER A 266 -2.59 -0.39 -4.62
C SER A 266 -2.91 -1.74 -4.00
N VAL A 267 -4.11 -2.25 -4.29
CA VAL A 267 -4.59 -3.54 -3.78
C VAL A 267 -5.13 -4.35 -4.96
N ASP A 268 -4.59 -5.55 -5.15
CA ASP A 268 -4.99 -6.46 -6.22
C ASP A 268 -5.99 -7.48 -5.69
N GLU A 269 -7.18 -7.51 -6.28
CA GLU A 269 -8.25 -8.47 -6.02
C GLU A 269 -8.56 -8.69 -4.51
N PRO A 270 -8.84 -7.63 -3.75
CA PRO A 270 -9.11 -7.75 -2.30
C PRO A 270 -10.35 -8.58 -1.98
N GLU A 271 -11.19 -8.85 -2.97
CA GLU A 271 -12.40 -9.67 -2.85
C GLU A 271 -12.14 -11.18 -2.79
N LEU A 272 -10.94 -11.64 -3.16
CA LEU A 272 -10.63 -13.07 -3.20
C LEU A 272 -10.91 -13.72 -1.84
N HIS A 273 -11.70 -14.79 -1.88
CA HIS A 273 -12.13 -15.56 -0.70
C HIS A 273 -13.03 -14.81 0.30
N LEU A 274 -13.52 -13.59 -0.05
CA LEU A 274 -14.44 -12.84 0.80
C LEU A 274 -15.91 -13.07 0.43
N HIS A 275 -16.75 -13.29 1.46
CA HIS A 275 -18.20 -13.26 1.27
C HIS A 275 -18.65 -11.86 0.80
N PRO A 276 -19.63 -11.72 -0.11
CA PRO A 276 -20.05 -10.43 -0.68
C PRO A 276 -20.29 -9.31 0.34
N ASN A 277 -20.91 -9.63 1.47
CA ASN A 277 -21.15 -8.65 2.55
C ASN A 277 -19.85 -8.14 3.19
N MET A 278 -18.85 -9.00 3.27
CA MET A 278 -17.54 -8.64 3.82
C MET A 278 -16.71 -7.80 2.85
N GLN A 279 -16.90 -7.98 1.53
CA GLN A 279 -16.14 -7.26 0.52
C GLN A 279 -16.31 -5.74 0.68
N LYS A 280 -17.55 -5.25 0.77
CA LYS A 280 -17.82 -3.80 0.97
C LYS A 280 -17.27 -3.27 2.27
N LYS A 281 -17.44 -4.03 3.37
CA LYS A 281 -16.92 -3.62 4.68
C LYS A 281 -15.41 -3.51 4.64
N THR A 282 -14.73 -4.53 4.13
CA THR A 282 -13.25 -4.58 4.05
C THR A 282 -12.70 -3.41 3.23
N ILE A 283 -13.28 -3.11 2.07
CA ILE A 283 -12.84 -1.99 1.24
C ILE A 283 -13.06 -0.64 1.94
N ARG A 284 -14.18 -0.48 2.63
CA ARG A 284 -14.42 0.74 3.42
C ARG A 284 -13.39 0.91 4.54
N ASP A 285 -13.11 -0.17 5.26
CA ASP A 285 -12.13 -0.15 6.35
C ASP A 285 -10.72 0.17 5.82
N ILE A 286 -10.30 -0.42 4.69
CA ILE A 286 -9.03 -0.11 4.01
C ILE A 286 -9.00 1.36 3.57
N LYS A 287 -10.07 1.86 2.96
CA LYS A 287 -10.19 3.24 2.52
C LYS A 287 -10.04 4.21 3.71
N ASP A 288 -10.80 3.98 4.77
CA ASP A 288 -10.76 4.83 5.97
C ASP A 288 -9.35 4.88 6.59
N ILE A 289 -8.63 3.75 6.61
CA ILE A 289 -7.24 3.69 7.08
C ILE A 289 -6.31 4.48 6.15
N VAL A 290 -6.36 4.23 4.84
CA VAL A 290 -5.44 4.84 3.86
C VAL A 290 -5.65 6.35 3.73
N GLU A 291 -6.90 6.81 3.75
CA GLU A 291 -7.26 8.23 3.69
C GLU A 291 -7.08 8.96 5.04
N GLY A 292 -6.72 8.24 6.10
CA GLY A 292 -6.54 8.82 7.44
C GLY A 292 -7.84 9.15 8.17
N ASN A 293 -8.94 8.53 7.78
CA ASN A 293 -10.26 8.73 8.41
C ASN A 293 -10.47 7.81 9.64
N ASP A 294 -9.66 6.76 9.81
CA ASP A 294 -9.68 5.91 11.02
C ASP A 294 -8.85 6.54 12.15
N ASN A 295 -9.54 7.25 13.05
CA ASN A 295 -8.91 7.95 14.16
C ASN A 295 -8.16 7.01 15.12
N GLU A 296 -8.63 5.78 15.32
CA GLU A 296 -7.99 4.83 16.22
C GLU A 296 -6.69 4.31 15.60
N PHE A 297 -6.71 4.01 14.30
CA PHE A 297 -5.51 3.62 13.58
C PHE A 297 -4.49 4.78 13.56
N ASN A 298 -4.92 6.03 13.36
CA ASN A 298 -4.03 7.19 13.42
C ASN A 298 -3.38 7.35 14.82
N LYS A 299 -4.10 7.05 15.91
CA LYS A 299 -3.50 7.05 17.26
C LYS A 299 -2.39 6.00 17.39
N LEU A 300 -2.57 4.83 16.77
CA LEU A 300 -1.53 3.79 16.76
C LEU A 300 -0.33 4.23 15.92
N VAL A 301 -0.55 4.80 14.74
CA VAL A 301 0.50 5.34 13.86
C VAL A 301 1.27 6.46 14.57
N LYS A 302 0.58 7.34 15.30
CA LYS A 302 1.21 8.39 16.10
C LYS A 302 2.07 7.83 17.22
N LEU A 303 1.57 6.82 17.93
CA LEU A 303 2.31 6.16 19.01
C LEU A 303 3.61 5.51 18.50
N LEU A 304 3.54 4.81 17.36
CA LEU A 304 4.65 4.03 16.84
C LEU A 304 5.68 4.87 16.08
N PHE A 305 5.22 5.87 15.33
CA PHE A 305 6.03 6.53 14.32
C PHE A 305 6.08 8.06 14.48
N ASN A 306 5.36 8.61 15.46
CA ASN A 306 5.21 10.06 15.64
C ASN A 306 4.65 10.74 14.38
N ILE A 307 3.63 10.14 13.75
CA ILE A 307 2.88 10.65 12.60
C ILE A 307 1.44 10.85 13.04
N ASP A 308 0.90 12.05 12.83
CA ASP A 308 -0.43 12.42 13.31
C ASP A 308 -1.55 11.87 12.45
N ALA A 309 -1.33 11.74 11.13
CA ALA A 309 -2.31 11.20 10.19
C ALA A 309 -1.66 10.62 8.92
N LEU A 310 -2.38 9.72 8.29
CA LEU A 310 -2.14 9.28 6.92
C LEU A 310 -2.99 10.13 5.96
N ASP A 311 -2.54 10.31 4.73
CA ASP A 311 -3.32 10.87 3.62
C ASP A 311 -2.92 10.14 2.34
N GLY A 312 -3.72 9.16 1.95
CA GLY A 312 -3.41 8.25 0.88
C GLY A 312 -4.35 8.33 -0.30
N GLN A 313 -3.84 7.85 -1.45
CA GLN A 313 -4.62 7.50 -2.64
C GLN A 313 -4.71 5.99 -2.73
N LEU A 314 -5.92 5.45 -2.96
CA LEU A 314 -6.17 4.01 -3.04
C LEU A 314 -6.50 3.59 -4.48
N ILE A 315 -5.79 2.60 -5.01
CA ILE A 315 -6.01 2.03 -6.34
C ILE A 315 -6.35 0.55 -6.17
N ILE A 316 -7.57 0.16 -6.51
CA ILE A 316 -8.07 -1.20 -6.34
C ILE A 316 -8.28 -1.84 -7.71
N VAL A 317 -7.60 -2.94 -7.96
CA VAL A 317 -7.90 -3.83 -9.09
C VAL A 317 -8.90 -4.85 -8.63
N THR A 318 -10.05 -4.98 -9.34
CA THR A 318 -11.13 -5.87 -8.91
C THR A 318 -11.92 -6.47 -10.06
N HIS A 319 -12.46 -7.65 -9.80
CA HIS A 319 -13.48 -8.31 -10.61
C HIS A 319 -14.87 -8.29 -9.97
N SER A 320 -14.96 -7.89 -8.70
CA SER A 320 -16.22 -7.94 -7.97
C SER A 320 -17.07 -6.69 -8.16
N PRO A 321 -18.29 -6.80 -8.63
CA PRO A 321 -19.22 -5.67 -8.65
C PRO A 321 -19.65 -5.23 -7.23
N ASN A 322 -19.48 -6.10 -6.23
CA ASN A 322 -19.92 -5.81 -4.86
C ASN A 322 -19.09 -4.74 -4.17
N ILE A 323 -17.82 -4.54 -4.58
CA ILE A 323 -16.93 -3.56 -3.96
C ILE A 323 -16.94 -2.20 -4.67
N LEU A 324 -17.56 -2.11 -5.83
CA LEU A 324 -17.61 -0.87 -6.58
C LEU A 324 -18.43 0.18 -5.83
N SER A 325 -17.95 1.42 -5.88
CA SER A 325 -18.70 2.57 -5.41
C SER A 325 -19.92 2.82 -6.30
N ALA A 326 -20.96 3.41 -5.74
CA ALA A 326 -22.05 3.97 -6.53
C ALA A 326 -21.63 5.20 -7.36
N ASP A 327 -20.50 5.80 -7.05
CA ASP A 327 -19.92 6.92 -7.78
C ASP A 327 -19.02 6.42 -8.92
N TYR A 328 -19.52 6.48 -10.14
CA TYR A 328 -18.84 6.01 -11.35
C TYR A 328 -17.54 6.77 -11.65
N ARG A 329 -17.36 7.97 -11.10
CA ARG A 329 -16.12 8.76 -11.27
C ARG A 329 -14.87 8.04 -10.77
N TYR A 330 -15.04 7.08 -9.87
CA TYR A 330 -13.95 6.28 -9.32
C TYR A 330 -13.64 5.01 -10.12
N ILE A 331 -14.34 4.77 -11.24
CA ILE A 331 -14.19 3.53 -12.01
C ILE A 331 -13.44 3.81 -13.31
N CYS A 332 -12.30 3.13 -13.48
CA CYS A 332 -11.52 3.09 -14.70
C CYS A 332 -11.60 1.70 -15.32
N ARG A 333 -12.09 1.59 -16.55
CA ARG A 333 -12.28 0.32 -17.24
C ARG A 333 -11.14 0.02 -18.18
N ALA A 334 -10.39 -1.05 -17.93
CA ALA A 334 -9.45 -1.62 -18.89
C ALA A 334 -10.20 -2.42 -19.96
N TYR A 335 -9.89 -2.17 -21.24
CA TYR A 335 -10.52 -2.83 -22.38
C TYR A 335 -9.50 -3.11 -23.49
N GLN A 336 -9.84 -4.03 -24.39
CA GLN A 336 -9.01 -4.31 -25.56
C GLN A 336 -9.28 -3.26 -26.63
N ALA A 337 -8.26 -2.49 -26.97
CA ALA A 337 -8.32 -1.49 -28.02
C ALA A 337 -8.33 -2.13 -29.42
N LYS A 338 -8.72 -1.36 -30.45
CA LYS A 338 -8.81 -1.85 -31.84
C LYS A 338 -7.48 -2.34 -32.43
N ASN A 339 -6.37 -1.84 -31.90
CA ASN A 339 -5.00 -2.26 -32.26
C ASN A 339 -4.54 -3.56 -31.58
N GLY A 340 -5.43 -4.22 -30.82
CA GLY A 340 -5.13 -5.47 -30.10
C GLY A 340 -4.48 -5.28 -28.71
N GLY A 341 -4.01 -4.07 -28.40
CA GLY A 341 -3.45 -3.75 -27.08
C GLY A 341 -4.53 -3.44 -26.05
N THR A 342 -4.11 -3.19 -24.81
CA THR A 342 -4.99 -2.74 -23.72
C THR A 342 -4.96 -1.22 -23.61
N ASP A 343 -6.13 -0.63 -23.37
CA ASP A 343 -6.30 0.80 -23.07
C ASP A 343 -7.32 0.97 -21.92
N PHE A 344 -7.43 2.19 -21.41
CA PHE A 344 -8.35 2.53 -20.33
C PHE A 344 -9.41 3.50 -20.82
N ALA A 345 -10.63 3.32 -20.33
CA ALA A 345 -11.71 4.28 -20.49
C ALA A 345 -12.27 4.62 -19.12
N ASP A 346 -12.51 5.89 -18.88
CA ASP A 346 -13.35 6.31 -17.79
C ASP A 346 -14.77 5.79 -18.05
N VAL A 347 -15.42 5.26 -17.02
CA VAL A 347 -16.82 4.80 -17.17
C VAL A 347 -17.74 5.99 -17.32
N TYR A 348 -17.26 7.17 -16.95
CA TYR A 348 -17.94 8.43 -17.18
C TYR A 348 -16.98 9.42 -17.88
N PRO A 349 -17.36 10.00 -19.02
CA PRO A 349 -16.60 11.03 -19.71
C PRO A 349 -16.61 12.36 -18.93
#